data_ee212e0d62d4773631a4094dcc6cb460
#
_entry.id   ee212e0d62d4773631a4094dcc6cb460
#
_cell.length_a   1.000
_cell.length_b   1.000
_cell.length_c   1.000
_cell.angle_alpha   90.00
_cell.angle_beta   90.00
_cell.angle_gamma   90.00
#
_symmetry.space_group_name_H-M   'P 1'
#
loop_
_entity.id
_entity.type
_entity.pdbx_description
1 polymer ?
#
loop_
_entity_poly.entity_id
_entity_poly.type
_entity_poly.pdbx_seq_one_letter_code
_entity_poly.pdbx_strand_id
1 'polypeptide(L)'
;AASDVYKRQAGIYSTEPLQKLFSPKDPSAYQVEINTQKGPIFSEFAEGNAIIETYTIMHDREGPSFGIIFGRLNNGNRFIANTPEDKSLMNSMVLEDYLGKSGKVKNSKDINIFTPN
;
A
#
# COMPACT_ATOMS: atom_id res chain seq x y z
N ALA A 1 -18.82 -1.93 -11.44
CA ALA A 1 -18.95 -1.98 -12.88
C ALA A 1 -17.68 -2.56 -13.49
N ALA A 2 -17.79 -3.72 -14.11
CA ALA A 2 -16.68 -4.42 -14.78
C ALA A 2 -16.15 -3.68 -16.03
N SER A 3 -16.63 -2.49 -16.33
CA SER A 3 -16.33 -1.76 -17.55
C SER A 3 -14.95 -1.08 -17.59
N ASP A 4 -14.24 -0.98 -16.47
CA ASP A 4 -13.04 -0.15 -16.40
C ASP A 4 -11.71 -0.90 -16.51
N VAL A 5 -11.73 -2.23 -16.51
CA VAL A 5 -10.49 -3.03 -16.52
C VAL A 5 -9.71 -2.88 -17.84
N TYR A 6 -10.37 -2.72 -18.97
CA TYR A 6 -9.74 -2.56 -20.29
C TYR A 6 -9.71 -1.12 -20.82
N LYS A 7 -10.14 -0.14 -20.02
CA LYS A 7 -10.05 1.28 -20.37
C LYS A 7 -8.83 1.98 -19.81
N ARG A 8 -7.93 1.24 -19.16
CA ARG A 8 -6.68 1.80 -18.64
C ARG A 8 -5.65 1.85 -19.74
N GLN A 9 -5.32 3.05 -20.17
CA GLN A 9 -4.32 3.29 -21.22
C GLN A 9 -3.32 4.33 -20.73
N ALA A 10 -2.08 4.19 -21.14
CA ALA A 10 -1.04 5.20 -20.99
C ALA A 10 -0.55 5.59 -22.38
N GLY A 11 -0.32 6.89 -22.59
CA GLY A 11 0.19 7.40 -23.85
C GLY A 11 1.36 8.35 -23.61
N ILE A 12 2.34 8.29 -24.49
CA ILE A 12 3.44 9.24 -24.56
C ILE A 12 3.27 10.08 -25.81
N TYR A 13 3.23 11.40 -25.65
CA TYR A 13 3.09 12.35 -26.74
C TYR A 13 4.37 13.15 -26.87
N SER A 14 4.81 13.39 -28.11
CA SER A 14 6.01 14.17 -28.42
C SER A 14 5.72 15.17 -29.54
N THR A 15 6.36 16.31 -29.50
CA THR A 15 6.35 17.31 -30.58
C THR A 15 7.31 16.99 -31.71
N GLU A 16 8.22 16.04 -31.49
CA GLU A 16 9.16 15.58 -32.51
C GLU A 16 8.75 14.23 -33.06
N PRO A 17 8.86 14.04 -34.39
CA PRO A 17 8.57 12.74 -35.01
C PRO A 17 9.56 11.67 -34.55
N LEU A 18 9.09 10.44 -34.43
CA LEU A 18 9.96 9.30 -34.14
C LEU A 18 10.99 9.10 -35.27
N GLN A 19 12.27 9.01 -34.89
CA GLN A 19 13.36 8.70 -35.85
C GLN A 19 13.33 7.25 -36.34
N LYS A 20 12.67 6.35 -35.59
CA LYS A 20 12.47 4.95 -35.93
C LYS A 20 10.99 4.59 -35.72
N LEU A 21 10.47 3.73 -36.60
CA LEU A 21 9.14 3.19 -36.42
C LEU A 21 9.02 2.51 -35.03
N PHE A 22 7.96 2.85 -34.32
CA PHE A 22 7.64 2.21 -33.05
C PHE A 22 7.31 0.74 -33.30
N SER A 23 8.08 -0.15 -32.72
CA SER A 23 7.84 -1.59 -32.73
C SER A 23 7.66 -2.07 -31.30
N PRO A 24 6.43 -2.24 -30.82
CA PRO A 24 6.17 -2.74 -29.47
C PRO A 24 6.66 -4.19 -29.36
N LYS A 25 7.29 -4.49 -28.23
CA LYS A 25 7.59 -5.89 -27.90
C LYS A 25 6.28 -6.63 -27.58
N ASP A 26 6.30 -7.95 -27.71
CA ASP A 26 5.20 -8.79 -27.28
C ASP A 26 4.90 -8.57 -25.77
N PRO A 27 3.64 -8.35 -25.40
CA PRO A 27 3.28 -8.17 -23.98
C PRO A 27 3.73 -9.31 -23.07
N SER A 28 3.78 -10.54 -23.58
CA SER A 28 4.28 -11.69 -22.81
C SER A 28 5.76 -11.56 -22.42
N ALA A 29 6.58 -10.93 -23.27
CA ALA A 29 7.99 -10.69 -22.96
C ALA A 29 8.17 -9.68 -21.81
N TYR A 30 7.36 -8.63 -21.78
CA TYR A 30 7.35 -7.70 -20.63
C TYR A 30 6.88 -8.38 -19.34
N GLN A 31 5.87 -9.23 -19.44
CA GLN A 31 5.35 -9.93 -18.28
C GLN A 31 6.39 -10.87 -17.66
N VAL A 32 7.18 -11.56 -18.48
CA VAL A 32 8.29 -12.39 -18.00
C VAL A 32 9.31 -11.53 -17.27
N GLU A 33 9.69 -10.38 -17.81
CA GLU A 33 10.64 -9.45 -17.20
C GLU A 33 10.10 -8.92 -15.85
N ILE A 34 8.82 -8.52 -15.80
CA ILE A 34 8.16 -8.07 -14.55
C ILE A 34 8.15 -9.18 -13.51
N ASN A 35 7.85 -10.41 -13.90
CA ASN A 35 7.77 -11.55 -12.99
C ASN A 35 9.13 -11.95 -12.41
N THR A 36 10.25 -11.56 -13.04
CA THR A 36 11.59 -11.79 -12.48
C THR A 36 11.96 -10.80 -11.39
N GLN A 37 11.24 -9.68 -11.28
CA GLN A 37 11.50 -8.68 -10.25
C GLN A 37 11.04 -9.19 -8.89
N LYS A 38 11.96 -9.23 -7.94
CA LYS A 38 11.63 -9.59 -6.56
C LYS A 38 10.96 -8.40 -5.87
N GLY A 39 9.67 -8.53 -5.57
CA GLY A 39 8.97 -7.61 -4.69
C GLY A 39 9.37 -7.76 -3.22
N PRO A 40 9.01 -6.80 -2.37
CA PRO A 40 9.18 -6.95 -0.91
C PRO A 40 8.40 -8.16 -0.40
N ILE A 41 8.99 -8.87 0.56
CA ILE A 41 8.33 -10.00 1.22
C ILE A 41 7.16 -9.45 2.04
N PHE A 42 6.03 -10.11 1.96
CA PHE A 42 4.86 -9.82 2.77
C PHE A 42 4.82 -10.74 3.99
N SER A 43 4.69 -10.17 5.19
CA SER A 43 4.53 -10.90 6.45
C SER A 43 3.05 -10.93 6.84
N GLU A 44 2.47 -12.10 6.80
CA GLU A 44 1.08 -12.30 7.25
C GLU A 44 0.96 -12.08 8.75
N PHE A 45 1.91 -12.61 9.52
CA PHE A 45 2.04 -12.41 10.96
C PHE A 45 3.21 -11.45 11.22
N ALA A 46 2.91 -10.22 11.60
CA ALA A 46 3.90 -9.17 11.78
C ALA A 46 4.08 -8.84 13.27
N GLU A 47 5.34 -8.80 13.71
CA GLU A 47 5.70 -8.38 15.07
C GLU A 47 6.95 -7.52 15.07
N GLY A 48 6.97 -6.50 15.92
CA GLY A 48 8.13 -5.67 16.16
C GLY A 48 7.97 -4.21 15.79
N ASN A 49 9.10 -3.53 15.66
CA ASN A 49 9.14 -2.12 15.27
C ASN A 49 8.92 -1.98 13.77
N ALA A 50 8.14 -0.99 13.40
CA ALA A 50 7.76 -0.76 12.02
C ALA A 50 7.45 0.72 11.76
N ILE A 51 7.32 1.07 10.49
CA ILE A 51 6.89 2.40 10.04
C ILE A 51 5.64 2.27 9.19
N ILE A 52 4.83 3.32 9.17
CA ILE A 52 3.66 3.45 8.29
C ILE A 52 4.13 3.83 6.88
N GLU A 53 3.81 3.03 5.86
CA GLU A 53 4.01 3.39 4.46
C GLU A 53 2.79 4.09 3.86
N THR A 54 1.60 3.59 4.21
CA THR A 54 0.33 4.22 3.86
C THR A 54 -0.77 3.74 4.79
N TYR A 55 -1.87 4.47 4.88
CA TYR A 55 -2.99 4.10 5.73
C TYR A 55 -4.30 4.69 5.21
N THR A 56 -5.39 4.18 5.69
CA THR A 56 -6.72 4.75 5.52
C THR A 56 -7.55 4.55 6.78
N ILE A 57 -8.41 5.51 7.09
CA ILE A 57 -9.37 5.41 8.20
C ILE A 57 -10.76 5.22 7.61
N MET A 58 -11.36 4.10 7.95
CA MET A 58 -12.74 3.80 7.57
C MET A 58 -13.69 4.50 8.53
N HIS A 59 -14.74 5.08 7.96
CA HIS A 59 -15.75 5.81 8.69
C HIS A 59 -17.10 5.10 8.55
N ASP A 60 -17.87 5.11 9.62
CA ASP A 60 -19.28 4.77 9.64
C ASP A 60 -20.13 6.03 9.95
N ARG A 61 -21.40 5.84 10.31
CA ARG A 61 -22.31 6.96 10.63
C ARG A 61 -21.92 7.71 11.90
N GLU A 62 -21.14 7.09 12.76
CA GLU A 62 -20.71 7.63 14.06
C GLU A 62 -19.29 8.21 14.03
N GLY A 63 -18.62 8.17 12.87
CA GLY A 63 -17.26 8.67 12.65
C GLY A 63 -16.23 7.59 12.37
N PRO A 64 -14.96 7.79 12.76
CA PRO A 64 -13.91 6.79 12.55
C PRO A 64 -14.22 5.46 13.23
N SER A 65 -14.19 4.38 12.46
CA SER A 65 -14.56 3.03 12.89
C SER A 65 -13.33 2.13 13.06
N PHE A 66 -12.48 2.03 12.04
CA PHE A 66 -11.20 1.33 12.12
C PHE A 66 -10.23 1.87 11.07
N GLY A 67 -8.94 1.70 11.32
CA GLY A 67 -7.90 2.05 10.36
C GLY A 67 -7.26 0.81 9.76
N ILE A 68 -6.85 0.90 8.50
CA ILE A 68 -6.04 -0.09 7.81
C ILE A 68 -4.69 0.56 7.51
N ILE A 69 -3.61 -0.10 7.92
CA ILE A 69 -2.24 0.37 7.80
C ILE A 69 -1.46 -0.61 6.94
N PHE A 70 -0.79 -0.09 5.92
CA PHE A 70 0.33 -0.76 5.27
C PHE A 70 1.61 -0.28 5.93
N GLY A 71 2.37 -1.19 6.46
CA GLY A 71 3.61 -0.86 7.16
C GLY A 71 4.79 -1.68 6.67
N ARG A 72 5.97 -1.25 7.09
CA ARG A 72 7.24 -1.93 6.84
C ARG A 72 7.96 -2.19 8.14
N LEU A 73 8.30 -3.44 8.38
CA LEU A 73 9.16 -3.87 9.48
C LEU A 73 10.60 -3.44 9.26
N ASN A 74 11.40 -3.39 10.31
CA ASN A 74 12.83 -3.07 10.23
C ASN A 74 13.65 -4.02 9.33
N ASN A 75 13.17 -5.25 9.13
CA ASN A 75 13.79 -6.22 8.21
C ASN A 75 13.41 -6.01 6.74
N GLY A 76 12.59 -4.99 6.43
CA GLY A 76 12.14 -4.65 5.08
C GLY A 76 10.84 -5.35 4.64
N ASN A 77 10.34 -6.30 5.41
CA ASN A 77 9.08 -6.98 5.08
C ASN A 77 7.90 -6.03 5.25
N ARG A 78 6.95 -6.12 4.34
CA ARG A 78 5.68 -5.38 4.41
C ARG A 78 4.61 -6.18 5.12
N PHE A 79 3.67 -5.49 5.70
CA PHE A 79 2.51 -6.09 6.36
C PHE A 79 1.28 -5.19 6.22
N ILE A 80 0.12 -5.79 6.48
CA ILE A 80 -1.13 -5.07 6.71
C ILE A 80 -1.51 -5.24 8.17
N ALA A 81 -2.00 -4.17 8.79
CA ALA A 81 -2.47 -4.17 10.17
C ALA A 81 -3.69 -3.26 10.32
N ASN A 82 -4.47 -3.50 11.36
CA ASN A 82 -5.49 -2.56 11.79
C ASN A 82 -4.91 -1.60 12.83
N THR A 83 -5.57 -0.44 13.02
CA THR A 83 -5.35 0.41 14.19
C THR A 83 -5.91 -0.27 15.43
N PRO A 84 -5.44 0.09 16.64
CA PRO A 84 -6.17 -0.20 17.87
C PRO A 84 -7.58 0.38 17.81
N GLU A 85 -8.50 -0.17 18.62
CA GLU A 85 -9.84 0.38 18.82
C GLU A 85 -9.80 1.66 19.68
N ASP A 86 -9.15 2.70 19.15
CA ASP A 86 -8.96 3.99 19.79
C ASP A 86 -9.46 5.11 18.86
N LYS A 87 -10.64 5.64 19.18
CA LYS A 87 -11.25 6.72 18.41
C LYS A 87 -10.43 8.01 18.42
N SER A 88 -9.72 8.29 19.51
CA SER A 88 -8.86 9.47 19.63
C SER A 88 -7.67 9.38 18.69
N LEU A 89 -7.01 8.22 18.65
CA LEU A 89 -5.93 7.94 17.71
C LEU A 89 -6.42 8.06 16.26
N MET A 90 -7.54 7.43 15.93
CA MET A 90 -8.07 7.47 14.57
C MET A 90 -8.47 8.89 14.14
N ASN A 91 -9.03 9.70 15.03
CA ASN A 91 -9.31 11.11 14.76
C ASN A 91 -8.02 11.91 14.50
N SER A 92 -6.96 11.66 15.30
CA SER A 92 -5.65 12.27 15.08
C SER A 92 -5.07 11.88 13.72
N MET A 93 -5.20 10.60 13.32
CA MET A 93 -4.74 10.11 12.01
C MET A 93 -5.51 10.70 10.82
N VAL A 94 -6.74 11.17 11.03
CA VAL A 94 -7.52 11.90 10.02
C VAL A 94 -7.05 13.35 9.88
N LEU A 95 -6.67 13.97 10.99
CA LEU A 95 -6.32 15.40 11.05
C LEU A 95 -4.84 15.66 10.77
N GLU A 96 -3.97 14.69 11.07
CA GLU A 96 -2.52 14.80 10.92
C GLU A 96 -1.98 13.73 9.96
N ASP A 97 -0.85 14.03 9.32
CA ASP A 97 -0.15 13.06 8.50
C ASP A 97 0.65 12.07 9.36
N TYR A 98 0.32 10.80 9.20
CA TYR A 98 0.99 9.68 9.89
C TYR A 98 1.94 8.88 8.97
N LEU A 99 2.14 9.30 7.72
CA LEU A 99 3.11 8.65 6.83
C LEU A 99 4.52 8.74 7.42
N GLY A 100 5.24 7.63 7.42
CA GLY A 100 6.59 7.52 7.95
C GLY A 100 6.69 7.48 9.48
N LYS A 101 5.60 7.68 10.23
CA LYS A 101 5.63 7.55 11.70
C LYS A 101 5.95 6.12 12.10
N SER A 102 6.80 6.00 13.10
CA SER A 102 7.19 4.71 13.69
C SER A 102 6.17 4.22 14.71
N GLY A 103 6.19 2.93 14.97
CA GLY A 103 5.33 2.29 15.95
C GLY A 103 5.67 0.83 16.11
N LYS A 104 4.79 0.12 16.78
CA LYS A 104 4.92 -1.33 16.98
C LYS A 104 3.74 -2.08 16.42
N VAL A 105 4.02 -3.16 15.71
CA VAL A 105 3.01 -4.11 15.27
C VAL A 105 3.08 -5.36 16.14
N LYS A 106 1.90 -5.90 16.47
CA LYS A 106 1.72 -7.19 17.14
C LYS A 106 0.60 -7.96 16.47
N ASN A 107 0.78 -9.27 16.34
CA ASN A 107 -0.30 -10.14 15.92
C ASN A 107 -1.19 -10.49 17.13
N SER A 108 -2.49 -10.40 16.95
CA SER A 108 -3.49 -10.78 17.95
C SER A 108 -4.65 -11.47 17.25
N LYS A 109 -4.87 -12.76 17.53
CA LYS A 109 -5.94 -13.58 16.95
C LYS A 109 -6.00 -13.49 15.41
N ASP A 110 -4.84 -13.72 14.76
CA ASP A 110 -4.65 -13.69 13.31
C ASP A 110 -4.83 -12.30 12.65
N ILE A 111 -4.93 -11.23 13.44
CA ILE A 111 -4.98 -9.85 12.97
C ILE A 111 -3.76 -9.11 13.50
N ASN A 112 -3.05 -8.43 12.62
CA ASN A 112 -1.98 -7.53 13.03
C ASN A 112 -2.59 -6.20 13.50
N ILE A 113 -2.15 -5.73 14.66
CA ILE A 113 -2.51 -4.41 15.20
C ILE A 113 -1.26 -3.56 15.27
N PHE A 114 -1.31 -2.38 14.67
CA PHE A 114 -0.21 -1.42 14.69
C PHE A 114 -0.55 -0.23 15.59
N THR A 115 0.32 0.05 16.54
CA THR A 115 0.20 1.20 17.46
C THR A 115 1.33 2.17 17.14
N PRO A 116 1.04 3.39 16.66
CA PRO A 116 2.02 4.47 16.52
C PRO A 116 2.64 4.83 17.89
N ASN A 117 3.88 5.30 17.85
CA ASN A 117 4.56 5.84 19.05
C ASN A 117 3.97 7.19 19.45
#